data_425ee91f2c8d20192e284c4b0871fa2e
#
_entry.id   425ee91f2c8d20192e284c4b0871fa2e
#
_cell.length_a   1.000
_cell.length_b   1.000
_cell.length_c   1.000
_cell.angle_alpha   90.00
_cell.angle_beta   90.00
_cell.angle_gamma   90.00
#
_symmetry.space_group_name_H-M   'P 1'
#
loop_
_entity.id
_entity.type
_entity.pdbx_description
1 polymer ?
#
loop_
_entity_poly.entity_id
_entity_poly.type
_entity_poly.pdbx_seq_one_letter_code
_entity_poly.pdbx_strand_id
1 'polypeptide(L)'
;WDFYRETLKKIASYGAAIVRLDAFAYAPKAPGKKNFLNDPETWEFLQQIHELAAPLGLTLLPEIHAAYEEKIYKTLADKGYATYDFFLPGLIIDAIENRRADYLAKWAREVVDDKISTVNMLGCHDGIPLLDLKGLLPEDDIRSLIDLIVSRGGMVKNLHGQKNIYYQVNATYYSALGE
;
A
#
# COMPACT_ATOMS: atom_id res chain seq x y z
N TRP A 1 -13.56 -5.78 -22.07
CA TRP A 1 -13.91 -6.59 -20.89
C TRP A 1 -13.72 -8.08 -21.11
N ASP A 2 -13.82 -8.60 -22.33
CA ASP A 2 -13.66 -10.04 -22.62
C ASP A 2 -12.29 -10.57 -22.19
N PHE A 3 -11.23 -9.80 -22.43
CA PHE A 3 -9.89 -10.15 -21.94
C PHE A 3 -9.84 -10.31 -20.41
N TYR A 4 -10.42 -9.37 -19.66
CA TYR A 4 -10.48 -9.47 -18.19
C TYR A 4 -11.27 -10.71 -17.75
N ARG A 5 -12.41 -10.94 -18.36
CA ARG A 5 -13.27 -12.10 -18.04
C ARG A 5 -12.54 -13.42 -18.25
N GLU A 6 -11.89 -13.59 -19.38
CA GLU A 6 -11.16 -14.84 -19.67
C GLU A 6 -9.91 -14.98 -18.80
N THR A 7 -9.21 -13.87 -18.51
CA THR A 7 -8.04 -13.88 -17.63
C THR A 7 -8.42 -14.27 -16.19
N LEU A 8 -9.48 -13.69 -15.64
CA LEU A 8 -9.95 -14.00 -14.29
C LEU A 8 -10.42 -15.45 -14.18
N LYS A 9 -11.15 -15.98 -15.18
CA LYS A 9 -11.52 -17.41 -15.24
C LYS A 9 -10.28 -18.31 -15.22
N LYS A 10 -9.27 -17.97 -16.00
CA LYS A 10 -8.01 -18.72 -16.03
C LYS A 10 -7.28 -18.69 -14.69
N ILE A 11 -7.19 -17.53 -14.05
CA ILE A 11 -6.59 -17.37 -12.72
C ILE A 11 -7.35 -18.21 -11.70
N ALA A 12 -8.69 -18.18 -11.69
CA ALA A 12 -9.52 -18.99 -10.82
C ALA A 12 -9.30 -20.49 -11.06
N SER A 13 -9.15 -20.91 -12.33
CA SER A 13 -8.91 -22.32 -12.67
C SER A 13 -7.56 -22.85 -12.16
N TYR A 14 -6.62 -21.97 -11.85
CA TYR A 14 -5.35 -22.32 -11.21
C TYR A 14 -5.44 -22.43 -9.68
N GLY A 15 -6.63 -22.22 -9.09
CA GLY A 15 -6.88 -22.30 -7.66
C GLY A 15 -6.53 -21.01 -6.90
N ALA A 16 -6.38 -19.88 -7.59
CA ALA A 16 -6.22 -18.60 -6.91
C ALA A 16 -7.49 -18.24 -6.14
N ALA A 17 -7.32 -17.67 -4.94
CA ALA A 17 -8.41 -17.12 -4.13
C ALA A 17 -8.37 -15.60 -4.08
N ILE A 18 -7.18 -15.02 -4.23
CA ILE A 18 -6.95 -13.56 -4.19
C ILE A 18 -6.25 -13.13 -5.47
N VAL A 19 -6.70 -12.03 -6.06
CA VAL A 19 -6.07 -11.39 -7.22
C VAL A 19 -5.58 -10.00 -6.82
N ARG A 20 -4.27 -9.82 -6.84
CA ARG A 20 -3.65 -8.51 -6.65
C ARG A 20 -3.79 -7.68 -7.94
N LEU A 21 -4.30 -6.49 -7.81
CA LEU A 21 -4.40 -5.50 -8.88
C LEU A 21 -3.25 -4.50 -8.74
N ASP A 22 -2.19 -4.74 -9.51
CA ASP A 22 -0.95 -3.97 -9.50
C ASP A 22 -1.15 -2.51 -9.90
N ALA A 23 -0.54 -1.58 -9.16
CA ALA A 23 -0.56 -0.14 -9.43
C ALA A 23 -1.97 0.41 -9.75
N PHE A 24 -2.98 -0.09 -9.06
CA PHE A 24 -4.38 0.08 -9.44
C PHE A 24 -4.83 1.55 -9.50
N ALA A 25 -4.27 2.40 -8.64
CA ALA A 25 -4.58 3.83 -8.62
C ALA A 25 -4.29 4.56 -9.95
N TYR A 26 -3.47 3.96 -10.81
CA TYR A 26 -3.10 4.52 -12.11
C TYR A 26 -3.94 3.97 -13.27
N ALA A 27 -4.87 3.03 -13.02
CA ALA A 27 -5.56 2.31 -14.07
C ALA A 27 -6.53 3.18 -14.89
N PRO A 28 -7.43 4.00 -14.33
CA PRO A 28 -8.24 4.91 -15.10
C PRO A 28 -7.44 6.11 -15.58
N LYS A 29 -7.32 6.26 -16.91
CA LYS A 29 -6.62 7.38 -17.53
C LYS A 29 -7.52 8.08 -18.52
N ALA A 30 -7.55 9.42 -18.46
CA ALA A 30 -8.27 10.23 -19.42
C ALA A 30 -7.46 11.51 -19.73
N PRO A 31 -7.52 12.02 -20.99
CA PRO A 31 -6.89 13.27 -21.33
C PRO A 31 -7.37 14.41 -20.43
N GLY A 32 -6.42 15.22 -19.91
CA GLY A 32 -6.72 16.36 -19.05
C GLY A 32 -6.99 16.02 -17.58
N LYS A 33 -7.01 14.72 -17.20
CA LYS A 33 -7.12 14.29 -15.79
C LYS A 33 -5.74 13.97 -15.19
N LYS A 34 -5.66 13.95 -13.87
CA LYS A 34 -4.46 13.48 -13.16
C LYS A 34 -4.22 11.99 -13.41
N ASN A 35 -3.01 11.53 -13.16
CA ASN A 35 -2.60 10.17 -13.44
C ASN A 35 -2.81 9.18 -12.29
N PHE A 36 -3.37 9.64 -11.17
CA PHE A 36 -3.47 8.88 -9.94
C PHE A 36 -4.81 9.17 -9.25
N LEU A 37 -5.50 8.13 -8.82
CA LEU A 37 -6.78 8.19 -8.09
C LEU A 37 -7.75 9.21 -8.68
N ASN A 38 -8.28 8.91 -9.87
CA ASN A 38 -9.36 9.68 -10.45
C ASN A 38 -10.70 9.23 -9.83
N ASP A 39 -11.35 10.10 -9.10
CA ASP A 39 -12.65 9.88 -8.48
C ASP A 39 -13.75 10.51 -9.37
N PRO A 40 -14.84 9.79 -9.70
CA PRO A 40 -15.20 8.42 -9.23
C PRO A 40 -14.61 7.26 -10.06
N GLU A 41 -13.93 7.52 -11.15
CA GLU A 41 -13.59 6.54 -12.19
C GLU A 41 -12.76 5.37 -11.66
N THR A 42 -11.84 5.61 -10.70
CA THR A 42 -11.03 4.54 -10.09
C THR A 42 -11.92 3.52 -9.37
N TRP A 43 -12.91 3.98 -8.64
CA TRP A 43 -13.81 3.13 -7.87
C TRP A 43 -14.83 2.41 -8.74
N GLU A 44 -15.34 3.07 -9.78
CA GLU A 44 -16.23 2.46 -10.77
C GLU A 44 -15.52 1.34 -11.52
N PHE A 45 -14.25 1.56 -11.89
CA PHE A 45 -13.43 0.55 -12.55
C PHE A 45 -13.15 -0.64 -11.64
N LEU A 46 -12.85 -0.40 -10.35
CA LEU A 46 -12.67 -1.45 -9.37
C LEU A 46 -13.93 -2.28 -9.19
N GLN A 47 -15.09 -1.63 -9.13
CA GLN A 47 -16.38 -2.29 -9.02
C GLN A 47 -16.67 -3.19 -10.23
N GLN A 48 -16.39 -2.72 -11.44
CA GLN A 48 -16.59 -3.52 -12.66
C GLN A 48 -15.71 -4.77 -12.68
N ILE A 49 -14.45 -4.68 -12.21
CA ILE A 49 -13.58 -5.86 -12.08
C ILE A 49 -14.12 -6.79 -10.99
N HIS A 50 -14.61 -6.25 -9.88
CA HIS A 50 -15.22 -7.04 -8.81
C HIS A 50 -16.40 -7.86 -9.30
N GLU A 51 -17.28 -7.28 -10.11
CA GLU A 51 -18.45 -7.96 -10.69
C GLU A 51 -18.06 -9.15 -11.58
N LEU A 52 -16.88 -9.09 -12.19
CA LEU A 52 -16.34 -10.23 -12.96
C LEU A 52 -15.65 -11.27 -12.06
N ALA A 53 -15.02 -10.84 -10.99
CA ALA A 53 -14.22 -11.69 -10.09
C ALA A 53 -15.07 -12.45 -9.07
N ALA A 54 -16.06 -11.80 -8.47
CA ALA A 54 -16.86 -12.35 -7.39
C ALA A 54 -17.59 -13.68 -7.75
N PRO A 55 -18.22 -13.83 -8.94
CA PRO A 55 -18.84 -15.10 -9.33
C PRO A 55 -17.84 -16.26 -9.49
N LEU A 56 -16.55 -15.95 -9.62
CA LEU A 56 -15.46 -16.93 -9.72
C LEU A 56 -14.84 -17.27 -8.35
N GLY A 57 -15.36 -16.71 -7.26
CA GLY A 57 -14.82 -16.87 -5.91
C GLY A 57 -13.50 -16.14 -5.67
N LEU A 58 -13.16 -15.15 -6.51
CA LEU A 58 -11.94 -14.37 -6.39
C LEU A 58 -12.16 -13.12 -5.56
N THR A 59 -11.29 -12.88 -4.59
CA THR A 59 -11.19 -11.64 -3.82
C THR A 59 -10.18 -10.71 -4.50
N LEU A 60 -10.52 -9.43 -4.64
CA LEU A 60 -9.60 -8.43 -5.18
C LEU A 60 -8.77 -7.78 -4.08
N LEU A 61 -7.49 -7.58 -4.36
CA LEU A 61 -6.55 -6.85 -3.51
C LEU A 61 -5.91 -5.73 -4.32
N PRO A 62 -6.52 -4.55 -4.38
CA PRO A 62 -5.95 -3.40 -5.10
C PRO A 62 -4.72 -2.87 -4.37
N GLU A 63 -3.64 -2.65 -5.13
CA GLU A 63 -2.44 -2.01 -4.63
C GLU A 63 -2.54 -0.50 -4.87
N ILE A 64 -2.63 0.26 -3.79
CA ILE A 64 -2.69 1.72 -3.81
C ILE A 64 -1.80 2.26 -2.69
N HIS A 65 -0.69 2.89 -3.07
CA HIS A 65 0.15 3.65 -2.15
C HIS A 65 -0.42 5.05 -1.99
N ALA A 66 -0.71 5.42 -0.76
CA ALA A 66 -1.21 6.76 -0.41
C ALA A 66 -0.78 7.11 1.01
N ALA A 67 -0.56 8.39 1.27
CA ALA A 67 -0.24 8.84 2.62
C ALA A 67 -1.39 8.53 3.58
N TYR A 68 -1.06 8.23 4.84
CA TYR A 68 -2.06 7.95 5.88
C TYR A 68 -3.11 9.05 5.99
N GLU A 69 -2.70 10.32 5.83
CA GLU A 69 -3.59 11.47 5.90
C GLU A 69 -4.66 11.50 4.78
N GLU A 70 -4.41 10.82 3.66
CA GLU A 70 -5.36 10.71 2.53
C GLU A 70 -6.49 9.71 2.79
N LYS A 71 -6.36 8.83 3.79
CA LYS A 71 -7.39 7.87 4.23
C LYS A 71 -7.90 6.91 3.15
N ILE A 72 -7.11 6.64 2.13
CA ILE A 72 -7.50 5.73 1.02
C ILE A 72 -7.75 4.30 1.53
N TYR A 73 -7.00 3.85 2.54
CA TYR A 73 -7.22 2.56 3.19
C TYR A 73 -8.63 2.44 3.81
N LYS A 74 -9.19 3.53 4.37
CA LYS A 74 -10.59 3.57 4.85
C LYS A 74 -11.57 3.48 3.72
N THR A 75 -11.34 4.22 2.63
CA THR A 75 -12.18 4.16 1.43
C THR A 75 -12.24 2.74 0.86
N LEU A 76 -11.11 2.02 0.86
CA LEU A 76 -11.07 0.61 0.45
C LEU A 76 -11.86 -0.28 1.41
N ALA A 77 -11.66 -0.12 2.72
CA ALA A 77 -12.37 -0.88 3.75
C ALA A 77 -13.88 -0.65 3.70
N ASP A 78 -14.33 0.60 3.55
CA ASP A 78 -15.75 0.96 3.42
C ASP A 78 -16.41 0.33 2.18
N LYS A 79 -15.61 0.09 1.15
CA LYS A 79 -16.06 -0.62 -0.07
C LYS A 79 -15.93 -2.15 0.02
N GLY A 80 -15.49 -2.67 1.17
CA GLY A 80 -15.37 -4.09 1.44
C GLY A 80 -14.10 -4.76 0.89
N TYR A 81 -13.08 -3.98 0.52
CA TYR A 81 -11.80 -4.52 0.04
C TYR A 81 -10.79 -4.62 1.18
N ALA A 82 -9.95 -5.65 1.11
CA ALA A 82 -8.73 -5.69 1.89
C ALA A 82 -7.70 -4.69 1.31
N THR A 83 -6.83 -4.18 2.16
CA THR A 83 -5.74 -3.28 1.78
C THR A 83 -4.38 -3.82 2.21
N TYR A 84 -3.33 -3.46 1.51
CA TYR A 84 -1.99 -3.69 2.02
C TYR A 84 -1.72 -2.81 3.24
N ASP A 85 -1.08 -3.37 4.26
CA ASP A 85 -0.58 -2.61 5.39
C ASP A 85 0.80 -2.04 5.07
N PHE A 86 0.81 -0.95 4.29
CA PHE A 86 2.04 -0.23 3.94
C PHE A 86 2.60 0.61 5.09
N PHE A 87 1.85 0.77 6.18
CA PHE A 87 2.30 1.49 7.37
C PHE A 87 3.15 0.62 8.28
N LEU A 88 2.78 -0.66 8.41
CA LEU A 88 3.37 -1.60 9.34
C LEU A 88 4.90 -1.69 9.27
N PRO A 89 5.55 -1.78 8.09
CA PRO A 89 7.00 -1.91 8.01
C PRO A 89 7.74 -0.78 8.73
N GLY A 90 7.40 0.46 8.41
CA GLY A 90 8.04 1.63 9.01
C GLY A 90 7.69 1.79 10.49
N LEU A 91 6.45 1.50 10.89
CA LEU A 91 6.02 1.55 12.29
C LEU A 91 6.76 0.55 13.18
N ILE A 92 7.06 -0.65 12.67
CA ILE A 92 7.84 -1.64 13.43
C ILE A 92 9.29 -1.17 13.59
N ILE A 93 9.91 -0.66 12.51
CA ILE A 93 11.29 -0.13 12.61
C ILE A 93 11.33 1.03 13.60
N ASP A 94 10.39 1.99 13.51
CA ASP A 94 10.29 3.11 14.45
C ASP A 94 10.15 2.61 15.90
N ALA A 95 9.28 1.64 16.12
CA ALA A 95 9.03 1.11 17.47
C ALA A 95 10.28 0.44 18.08
N ILE A 96 11.03 -0.31 17.28
CA ILE A 96 12.26 -0.98 17.72
C ILE A 96 13.37 0.05 18.00
N GLU A 97 13.65 0.92 17.03
CA GLU A 97 14.78 1.86 17.10
C GLU A 97 14.58 2.93 18.16
N ASN A 98 13.38 3.49 18.25
CA ASN A 98 13.04 4.54 19.20
C ASN A 98 12.51 4.00 20.54
N ARG A 99 12.41 2.67 20.71
CA ARG A 99 11.90 2.00 21.94
C ARG A 99 10.55 2.57 22.37
N ARG A 100 9.68 2.82 21.42
CA ARG A 100 8.32 3.34 21.63
C ARG A 100 7.35 2.61 20.70
N ALA A 101 6.11 2.43 21.14
CA ALA A 101 5.10 1.73 20.36
C ALA A 101 3.83 2.57 20.13
N ASP A 102 3.86 3.87 20.41
CA ASP A 102 2.66 4.70 20.40
C ASP A 102 1.98 4.76 19.02
N TYR A 103 2.75 4.97 17.98
CA TYR A 103 2.23 5.04 16.61
C TYR A 103 1.79 3.66 16.10
N LEU A 104 2.57 2.62 16.39
CA LEU A 104 2.20 1.25 16.06
C LEU A 104 0.91 0.84 16.78
N ALA A 105 0.79 1.14 18.08
CA ALA A 105 -0.40 0.86 18.86
C ALA A 105 -1.61 1.69 18.41
N LYS A 106 -1.39 2.95 18.00
CA LYS A 106 -2.44 3.79 17.40
C LYS A 106 -2.98 3.15 16.13
N TRP A 107 -2.10 2.75 15.21
CA TRP A 107 -2.49 2.08 13.98
C TRP A 107 -3.20 0.76 14.23
N ALA A 108 -2.66 -0.09 15.10
CA ALA A 108 -3.27 -1.37 15.43
C ALA A 108 -4.70 -1.21 16.00
N ARG A 109 -4.93 -0.21 16.86
CA ARG A 109 -6.27 0.10 17.35
C ARG A 109 -7.20 0.57 16.22
N GLU A 110 -6.74 1.45 15.34
CA GLU A 110 -7.54 1.92 14.21
C GLU A 110 -7.95 0.77 13.27
N VAL A 111 -7.04 -0.17 12.99
CA VAL A 111 -7.34 -1.37 12.21
C VAL A 111 -8.45 -2.20 12.85
N VAL A 112 -8.40 -2.38 14.17
CA VAL A 112 -9.41 -3.17 14.92
C VAL A 112 -10.74 -2.41 15.01
N ASP A 113 -10.71 -1.15 15.40
CA ASP A 113 -11.91 -0.35 15.66
C ASP A 113 -12.70 -0.10 14.37
N ASP A 114 -12.02 0.19 13.28
CA ASP A 114 -12.62 0.42 11.96
C ASP A 114 -12.80 -0.88 11.14
N LYS A 115 -12.47 -2.04 11.72
CA LYS A 115 -12.59 -3.37 11.07
C LYS A 115 -11.91 -3.44 9.71
N ILE A 116 -10.74 -2.86 9.57
CA ILE A 116 -9.99 -2.83 8.33
C ILE A 116 -9.35 -4.21 8.09
N SER A 117 -9.65 -4.84 6.96
CA SER A 117 -8.97 -6.06 6.53
C SER A 117 -7.64 -5.71 5.90
N THR A 118 -6.53 -6.12 6.53
CA THR A 118 -5.18 -5.84 6.05
C THR A 118 -4.45 -7.10 5.59
N VAL A 119 -3.61 -6.93 4.57
CA VAL A 119 -2.55 -7.88 4.23
C VAL A 119 -1.25 -7.31 4.78
N ASN A 120 -0.82 -7.87 5.91
CA ASN A 120 0.39 -7.41 6.60
C ASN A 120 1.64 -7.82 5.83
N MET A 121 2.56 -6.89 5.70
CA MET A 121 3.84 -7.10 5.04
C MET A 121 4.94 -6.37 5.80
N LEU A 122 6.18 -6.82 5.70
CA LEU A 122 7.36 -6.11 6.23
C LEU A 122 8.12 -5.35 5.14
N GLY A 123 7.92 -5.73 3.90
CA GLY A 123 8.49 -5.13 2.71
C GLY A 123 8.10 -5.93 1.48
N CYS A 124 8.39 -5.42 0.31
CA CYS A 124 8.11 -6.09 -0.94
C CYS A 124 9.27 -5.90 -1.93
N HIS A 125 9.10 -6.37 -3.17
CA HIS A 125 10.07 -6.19 -4.26
C HIS A 125 10.37 -4.72 -4.59
N ASP A 126 9.46 -3.79 -4.19
CA ASP A 126 9.66 -2.34 -4.37
C ASP A 126 10.47 -1.70 -3.23
N GLY A 127 10.62 -2.37 -2.09
CA GLY A 127 11.33 -1.88 -0.92
C GLY A 127 10.41 -1.65 0.29
N ILE A 128 10.81 -0.73 1.17
CA ILE A 128 10.09 -0.37 2.39
C ILE A 128 9.33 0.94 2.13
N PRO A 129 7.98 0.94 2.18
CA PRO A 129 7.18 2.14 2.00
C PRO A 129 7.41 3.14 3.12
N LEU A 130 7.56 4.41 2.79
CA LEU A 130 7.74 5.48 3.76
C LEU A 130 6.83 6.68 3.51
N LEU A 131 6.47 6.95 2.26
CA LEU A 131 5.49 8.00 1.92
C LEU A 131 4.16 7.75 2.62
N ASP A 132 3.78 6.50 2.73
CA ASP A 132 2.52 6.06 3.34
C ASP A 132 2.43 6.48 4.82
N LEU A 133 3.55 6.60 5.53
CA LEU A 133 3.60 7.03 6.94
C LEU A 133 3.24 8.50 7.17
N LYS A 134 3.18 9.31 6.11
CA LYS A 134 2.91 10.73 6.23
C LYS A 134 1.53 10.99 6.85
N GLY A 135 1.50 11.81 7.89
CA GLY A 135 0.31 12.07 8.70
C GLY A 135 0.07 11.06 9.82
N LEU A 136 0.78 9.92 9.85
CA LEU A 136 0.78 8.96 10.94
C LEU A 136 1.98 9.18 11.87
N LEU A 137 3.18 9.32 11.30
CA LEU A 137 4.39 9.75 12.00
C LEU A 137 4.68 11.23 11.71
N PRO A 138 5.34 11.93 12.64
CA PRO A 138 5.94 13.23 12.36
C PRO A 138 6.96 13.15 11.23
N GLU A 139 7.08 14.21 10.45
CA GLU A 139 7.99 14.25 9.30
C GLU A 139 9.46 14.03 9.71
N ASP A 140 9.87 14.57 10.87
CA ASP A 140 11.23 14.39 11.39
C ASP A 140 11.52 12.93 11.77
N ASP A 141 10.52 12.21 12.26
CA ASP A 141 10.66 10.77 12.56
C ASP A 141 10.79 9.97 11.27
N ILE A 142 10.02 10.30 10.22
CA ILE A 142 10.13 9.64 8.91
C ILE A 142 11.53 9.90 8.31
N ARG A 143 12.05 11.13 8.40
CA ARG A 143 13.41 11.46 7.94
C ARG A 143 14.47 10.69 8.71
N SER A 144 14.32 10.59 10.03
CA SER A 144 15.22 9.79 10.86
C SER A 144 15.22 8.31 10.48
N LEU A 145 14.06 7.73 10.13
CA LEU A 145 13.97 6.37 9.61
C LEU A 145 14.68 6.22 8.25
N ILE A 146 14.52 7.19 7.36
CA ILE A 146 15.22 7.20 6.06
C ILE A 146 16.72 7.19 6.29
N ASP A 147 17.24 8.12 7.10
CA ASP A 147 18.66 8.26 7.37
C ASP A 147 19.23 7.00 8.02
N LEU A 148 18.49 6.39 8.94
CA LEU A 148 18.83 5.11 9.55
C LEU A 148 18.97 3.99 8.51
N ILE A 149 17.95 3.78 7.68
CA ILE A 149 17.95 2.69 6.70
C ILE A 149 19.04 2.93 5.63
N VAL A 150 19.26 4.20 5.23
CA VAL A 150 20.35 4.56 4.31
C VAL A 150 21.72 4.30 4.94
N SER A 151 21.92 4.59 6.22
CA SER A 151 23.18 4.28 6.93
C SER A 151 23.47 2.77 6.99
N ARG A 152 22.44 1.95 6.86
CA ARG A 152 22.50 0.47 6.77
C ARG A 152 22.54 -0.05 5.33
N GLY A 153 22.83 0.83 4.36
CA GLY A 153 23.02 0.47 2.95
C GLY A 153 21.75 0.57 2.08
N GLY A 154 20.65 1.08 2.60
CA GLY A 154 19.44 1.33 1.82
C GLY A 154 19.60 2.49 0.84
N MET A 155 18.80 2.49 -0.22
CA MET A 155 18.79 3.52 -1.26
C MET A 155 17.41 4.17 -1.37
N VAL A 156 17.34 5.49 -1.22
CA VAL A 156 16.09 6.23 -1.34
C VAL A 156 15.59 6.24 -2.78
N LYS A 157 14.34 5.87 -2.98
CA LYS A 157 13.60 6.07 -4.22
C LYS A 157 12.66 7.27 -4.04
N ASN A 158 12.86 8.31 -4.82
CA ASN A 158 12.00 9.49 -4.78
C ASN A 158 10.77 9.34 -5.66
N LEU A 159 9.68 9.99 -5.28
CA LEU A 159 8.42 9.98 -6.00
C LEU A 159 8.61 10.59 -7.40
N HIS A 160 8.33 9.82 -8.44
CA HIS A 160 8.44 10.24 -9.85
C HIS A 160 9.76 10.94 -10.22
N GLY A 161 10.87 10.57 -9.55
CA GLY A 161 12.17 11.19 -9.78
C GLY A 161 12.30 12.63 -9.28
N GLN A 162 11.36 13.12 -8.49
CA GLN A 162 11.41 14.43 -7.87
C GLN A 162 12.48 14.46 -6.78
N LYS A 163 13.30 15.50 -6.75
CA LYS A 163 14.32 15.66 -5.69
C LYS A 163 13.62 15.93 -4.35
N ASN A 164 14.11 15.25 -3.31
CA ASN A 164 13.68 15.45 -1.91
C ASN A 164 12.23 15.08 -1.58
N ILE A 165 11.54 14.35 -2.44
CA ILE A 165 10.26 13.76 -2.12
C ILE A 165 10.45 12.23 -2.09
N TYR A 166 10.73 11.70 -0.91
CA TYR A 166 10.89 10.26 -0.73
C TYR A 166 9.57 9.51 -1.01
N TYR A 167 9.70 8.33 -1.57
CA TYR A 167 8.59 7.40 -1.78
C TYR A 167 8.79 6.14 -0.94
N GLN A 168 9.96 5.52 -1.08
CA GLN A 168 10.33 4.29 -0.38
C GLN A 168 11.85 4.17 -0.27
N VAL A 169 12.32 3.26 0.55
CA VAL A 169 13.74 2.90 0.60
C VAL A 169 13.93 1.46 0.11
N ASN A 170 14.80 1.29 -0.89
CA ASN A 170 15.20 -0.01 -1.39
C ASN A 170 16.22 -0.62 -0.42
N ALA A 171 15.76 -1.51 0.43
CA ALA A 171 16.53 -2.31 1.35
C ALA A 171 15.76 -3.61 1.64
N THR A 172 16.44 -4.68 2.00
CA THR A 172 15.75 -5.80 2.63
C THR A 172 15.32 -5.39 4.04
N TYR A 173 14.25 -5.97 4.54
CA TYR A 173 13.81 -5.67 5.91
C TYR A 173 14.86 -6.09 6.95
N TYR A 174 15.55 -7.19 6.68
CA TYR A 174 16.67 -7.69 7.48
C TYR A 174 17.78 -6.63 7.60
N SER A 175 18.25 -6.08 6.45
CA SER A 175 19.25 -5.02 6.46
C SER A 175 18.75 -3.73 7.13
N ALA A 176 17.47 -3.40 6.96
CA ALA A 176 16.88 -2.22 7.59
C ALA A 176 16.87 -2.32 9.13
N LEU A 177 16.84 -3.54 9.68
CA LEU A 177 16.96 -3.79 11.13
C LEU A 177 18.41 -3.82 11.64
N GLY A 178 19.42 -3.72 10.75
CA GLY A 178 20.81 -3.65 11.13
C GLY A 178 21.54 -4.98 11.22
N GLU A 179 20.99 -6.03 10.60
CA GLU A 179 21.58 -7.38 10.55
C GLU A 179 22.29 -7.67 9.21
#